data_dbb94a93fd88e29d37b277f33b830bbb
#
_entry.id   dbb94a93fd88e29d37b277f33b830bbb
#
_cell.length_a   1.000
_cell.length_b   1.000
_cell.length_c   1.000
_cell.angle_alpha   90.00
_cell.angle_beta   90.00
_cell.angle_gamma   90.00
#
_symmetry.space_group_name_H-M   'P 1'
#
loop_
_entity.id
_entity.type
_entity.pdbx_description
1 polymer ?
#
loop_
_entity_poly.entity_id
_entity_poly.type
_entity_poly.pdbx_seq_one_letter_code
_entity_poly.pdbx_strand_id
1 'polypeptide(L)'
;MWKMLTGLAGVCMIGALCSTAHAQQEIKITVSAGHAPVFLWVKHIRESLIPTVNRELAKGGKYKITWNEAYGGTLAKLGSELDTIEQGVSDMGIVGSVFHAAKLPLQNVTYVAPFGPTDPRVVSKVINELHEKVPAMKKAWEKYNQLYICGFGLDGYGIFSAAPVLRLEDFNGKKFGGAPTTHAWLKGSGAVAVASGLPSFYNDIKAGVYNGVLVFPSGGAPAKLYEVAPAYTEIGFGSMSAGGLTINKGRWDKFPPEVRAAFKSGCDEYESAYSKEQFVRAVAAIDIIKANKGSVSVMPAAEQARVAKAIENPSKAWIATATKAGFPAKEVLKAYMDGARREGHKFPRDWDKE
;
A
#
# COMPACT_ATOMS: atom_id res chain seq x y z
N MET A 1 14.13 94.26 -29.72
CA MET A 1 15.00 93.12 -30.02
C MET A 1 14.62 92.04 -29.03
N TRP A 2 13.80 91.06 -29.50
CA TRP A 2 13.26 90.00 -28.67
C TRP A 2 13.90 88.68 -29.10
N LYS A 3 14.54 87.97 -28.21
CA LYS A 3 15.08 86.64 -28.51
C LYS A 3 14.10 85.57 -28.03
N MET A 4 13.59 84.73 -28.96
CA MET A 4 12.83 83.55 -28.75
C MET A 4 13.75 82.42 -28.22
N LEU A 5 13.44 81.84 -27.07
CA LEU A 5 13.98 80.56 -26.61
C LEU A 5 12.98 79.47 -26.94
N THR A 6 13.37 78.55 -27.82
CA THR A 6 12.66 77.29 -28.09
C THR A 6 13.08 76.26 -27.09
N GLY A 7 12.14 75.85 -26.23
CA GLY A 7 12.33 74.76 -25.30
C GLY A 7 12.00 73.41 -25.97
N LEU A 8 12.94 72.48 -25.99
CA LEU A 8 12.78 71.10 -26.44
C LEU A 8 12.19 70.26 -25.29
N ALA A 9 10.93 69.85 -25.43
CA ALA A 9 10.28 68.92 -24.49
C ALA A 9 10.68 67.49 -24.87
N GLY A 10 11.58 66.89 -24.07
CA GLY A 10 11.90 65.47 -24.15
C GLY A 10 10.78 64.60 -23.57
N VAL A 11 10.09 63.86 -24.39
CA VAL A 11 9.11 62.83 -23.96
C VAL A 11 9.87 61.58 -23.57
N CYS A 12 10.03 61.35 -22.26
CA CYS A 12 10.47 60.05 -21.70
C CYS A 12 9.31 59.06 -21.82
N MET A 13 9.35 58.18 -22.83
CA MET A 13 8.50 56.96 -22.86
C MET A 13 9.04 55.99 -21.82
N ILE A 14 8.40 55.90 -20.65
CA ILE A 14 8.59 54.85 -19.69
C ILE A 14 7.78 53.65 -20.22
N GLY A 15 8.49 52.73 -20.89
CA GLY A 15 7.95 51.42 -21.26
C GLY A 15 7.58 50.63 -19.99
N ALA A 16 6.35 50.64 -19.61
CA ALA A 16 5.83 49.75 -18.59
C ALA A 16 5.89 48.31 -19.13
N LEU A 17 6.93 47.56 -18.73
CA LEU A 17 6.97 46.11 -18.83
C LEU A 17 5.84 45.56 -17.95
N CYS A 18 4.63 45.45 -18.49
CA CYS A 18 3.57 44.64 -17.89
C CYS A 18 4.05 43.18 -17.92
N SER A 19 4.75 42.75 -16.88
CA SER A 19 4.87 41.33 -16.56
C SER A 19 3.44 40.83 -16.37
N THR A 20 2.89 40.13 -17.33
CA THR A 20 1.63 39.41 -17.19
C THR A 20 1.89 38.33 -16.15
N ALA A 21 1.60 38.63 -14.87
CA ALA A 21 1.48 37.62 -13.84
C ALA A 21 0.37 36.68 -14.30
N HIS A 22 0.73 35.57 -14.93
CA HIS A 22 -0.25 34.52 -15.23
C HIS A 22 -0.73 33.99 -13.88
N ALA A 23 -2.01 34.24 -13.59
CA ALA A 23 -2.64 33.67 -12.40
C ALA A 23 -2.44 32.15 -12.43
N GLN A 24 -1.82 31.62 -11.39
CA GLN A 24 -1.56 30.20 -11.25
C GLN A 24 -2.89 29.44 -11.28
N GLN A 25 -3.03 28.47 -12.20
CA GLN A 25 -4.25 27.67 -12.29
C GLN A 25 -4.35 26.72 -11.11
N GLU A 26 -5.40 26.90 -10.28
CA GLU A 26 -5.63 26.08 -9.13
C GLU A 26 -6.34 24.77 -9.52
N ILE A 27 -5.82 23.65 -9.00
CA ILE A 27 -6.40 22.30 -9.13
C ILE A 27 -6.70 21.80 -7.71
N LYS A 28 -7.96 21.52 -7.39
CA LYS A 28 -8.35 20.93 -6.12
C LYS A 28 -8.30 19.42 -6.20
N ILE A 29 -7.65 18.77 -5.24
CA ILE A 29 -7.51 17.31 -5.14
C ILE A 29 -7.94 16.86 -3.74
N THR A 30 -8.91 15.97 -3.70
CA THR A 30 -9.28 15.23 -2.48
C THR A 30 -8.53 13.91 -2.45
N VAL A 31 -7.77 13.67 -1.38
CA VAL A 31 -7.06 12.41 -1.16
C VAL A 31 -7.60 11.71 0.08
N SER A 32 -7.95 10.43 -0.04
CA SER A 32 -8.58 9.66 1.02
C SER A 32 -7.81 8.39 1.40
N ALA A 33 -8.01 7.95 2.64
CA ALA A 33 -7.54 6.65 3.13
C ALA A 33 -8.41 6.17 4.29
N GLY A 34 -8.70 4.86 4.33
CA GLY A 34 -9.39 4.24 5.46
C GLY A 34 -8.52 4.16 6.72
N HIS A 35 -7.20 4.16 6.56
CA HIS A 35 -6.24 4.16 7.66
C HIS A 35 -5.84 5.58 8.09
N ALA A 36 -5.41 5.69 9.35
CA ALA A 36 -4.92 6.94 9.93
C ALA A 36 -3.47 7.25 9.49
N PRO A 37 -3.02 8.53 9.57
CA PRO A 37 -1.66 8.93 9.20
C PRO A 37 -0.51 8.34 10.04
N VAL A 38 -0.81 7.67 11.14
CA VAL A 38 0.20 6.93 11.93
C VAL A 38 0.81 5.77 11.13
N PHE A 39 0.07 5.24 10.15
CA PHE A 39 0.55 4.18 9.26
C PHE A 39 1.34 4.77 8.10
N LEU A 40 2.47 4.15 7.77
CA LEU A 40 3.45 4.68 6.82
C LEU A 40 2.89 4.97 5.44
N TRP A 41 2.03 4.10 4.91
CA TRP A 41 1.43 4.28 3.60
C TRP A 41 0.52 5.51 3.50
N VAL A 42 -0.04 5.99 4.62
CA VAL A 42 -0.78 7.26 4.67
C VAL A 42 0.14 8.41 5.00
N LYS A 43 1.09 8.24 5.94
CA LYS A 43 2.08 9.24 6.35
C LYS A 43 2.81 9.82 5.14
N HIS A 44 3.36 8.96 4.29
CA HIS A 44 4.16 9.40 3.14
C HIS A 44 3.36 10.05 2.01
N ILE A 45 2.02 9.98 2.01
CA ILE A 45 1.23 10.88 1.16
C ILE A 45 1.50 12.33 1.56
N ARG A 46 1.42 12.63 2.87
CA ARG A 46 1.58 13.98 3.43
C ARG A 46 3.04 14.45 3.41
N GLU A 47 3.98 13.56 3.75
CA GLU A 47 5.36 13.94 4.03
C GLU A 47 6.29 13.80 2.81
N SER A 48 5.88 13.04 1.80
CA SER A 48 6.70 12.78 0.62
C SER A 48 6.00 13.14 -0.69
N LEU A 49 4.83 12.55 -0.98
CA LEU A 49 4.15 12.76 -2.26
C LEU A 49 3.69 14.22 -2.43
N ILE A 50 2.86 14.72 -1.51
CA ILE A 50 2.29 16.08 -1.60
C ILE A 50 3.38 17.16 -1.69
N PRO A 51 4.40 17.18 -0.81
CA PRO A 51 5.47 18.17 -0.90
C PRO A 51 6.25 18.10 -2.21
N THR A 52 6.49 16.90 -2.73
CA THR A 52 7.21 16.72 -3.99
C THR A 52 6.39 17.20 -5.17
N VAL A 53 5.12 16.83 -5.27
CA VAL A 53 4.21 17.34 -6.30
C VAL A 53 4.18 18.87 -6.30
N ASN A 54 4.00 19.47 -5.12
CA ASN A 54 3.96 20.94 -4.99
C ASN A 54 5.28 21.58 -5.42
N ARG A 55 6.42 21.01 -5.04
CA ARG A 55 7.75 21.48 -5.42
C ARG A 55 7.97 21.41 -6.94
N GLU A 56 7.58 20.31 -7.57
CA GLU A 56 7.71 20.15 -9.02
C GLU A 56 6.83 21.15 -9.79
N LEU A 57 5.61 21.37 -9.37
CA LEU A 57 4.70 22.34 -9.99
C LEU A 57 5.16 23.79 -9.78
N ALA A 58 5.79 24.09 -8.63
CA ALA A 58 6.33 25.42 -8.36
C ALA A 58 7.43 25.83 -9.34
N LYS A 59 8.21 24.87 -9.89
CA LYS A 59 9.26 25.15 -10.89
C LYS A 59 8.69 25.79 -12.17
N GLY A 60 7.50 25.35 -12.58
CA GLY A 60 6.83 25.90 -13.79
C GLY A 60 5.92 27.09 -13.48
N GLY A 61 5.49 27.27 -12.24
CA GLY A 61 4.67 28.39 -11.77
C GLY A 61 3.24 28.43 -12.35
N LYS A 62 2.88 27.54 -13.25
CA LYS A 62 1.61 27.57 -14.01
C LYS A 62 0.44 26.91 -13.25
N TYR A 63 0.72 25.86 -12.48
CA TYR A 63 -0.28 25.10 -11.75
C TYR A 63 0.02 25.05 -10.27
N LYS A 64 -1.04 25.02 -9.45
CA LYS A 64 -0.99 24.81 -8.01
C LYS A 64 -2.06 23.80 -7.61
N ILE A 65 -1.73 22.89 -6.72
CA ILE A 65 -2.71 21.95 -6.13
C ILE A 65 -3.09 22.43 -4.73
N THR A 66 -4.40 22.46 -4.48
CA THR A 66 -4.98 22.61 -3.15
C THR A 66 -5.48 21.24 -2.72
N TRP A 67 -4.90 20.71 -1.66
CA TRP A 67 -5.17 19.38 -1.17
C TRP A 67 -6.23 19.38 -0.09
N ASN A 68 -7.21 18.48 -0.22
CA ASN A 68 -8.16 18.12 0.83
C ASN A 68 -7.82 16.71 1.31
N GLU A 69 -7.23 16.60 2.50
CA GLU A 69 -6.74 15.36 3.08
C GLU A 69 -7.80 14.73 3.99
N ALA A 70 -8.37 13.58 3.59
CA ALA A 70 -9.45 12.87 4.28
C ALA A 70 -9.02 11.47 4.67
N TYR A 71 -8.26 11.35 5.76
CA TYR A 71 -7.70 10.09 6.26
C TYR A 71 -8.47 9.53 7.46
N GLY A 72 -8.15 8.29 7.84
CA GLY A 72 -8.72 7.63 9.02
C GLY A 72 -10.20 7.28 8.86
N GLY A 73 -10.66 7.05 7.63
CA GLY A 73 -12.03 6.67 7.36
C GLY A 73 -13.05 7.82 7.39
N THR A 74 -12.58 9.09 7.40
CA THR A 74 -13.46 10.27 7.44
C THR A 74 -14.28 10.43 6.17
N LEU A 75 -13.75 10.06 5.01
CA LEU A 75 -14.45 10.09 3.73
C LEU A 75 -14.66 8.69 3.15
N ALA A 76 -13.62 7.85 3.20
CA ALA A 76 -13.64 6.48 2.73
C ALA A 76 -13.26 5.53 3.88
N LYS A 77 -14.21 4.75 4.36
CA LYS A 77 -13.94 3.72 5.38
C LYS A 77 -13.06 2.61 4.80
N LEU A 78 -12.38 1.87 5.66
CA LEU A 78 -11.58 0.72 5.26
C LEU A 78 -12.45 -0.28 4.46
N GLY A 79 -12.01 -0.59 3.23
CA GLY A 79 -12.76 -1.44 2.31
C GLY A 79 -13.82 -0.74 1.46
N SER A 80 -13.96 0.60 1.55
CA SER A 80 -14.81 1.39 0.65
C SER A 80 -14.02 2.33 -0.27
N GLU A 81 -12.69 2.34 -0.16
CA GLU A 81 -11.83 3.30 -0.86
C GLU A 81 -11.93 3.16 -2.38
N LEU A 82 -11.98 1.91 -2.88
CA LEU A 82 -12.11 1.64 -4.32
C LEU A 82 -13.36 2.30 -4.90
N ASP A 83 -14.50 2.09 -4.26
CA ASP A 83 -15.79 2.62 -4.73
C ASP A 83 -15.86 4.15 -4.57
N THR A 84 -15.26 4.69 -3.51
CA THR A 84 -15.20 6.14 -3.24
C THR A 84 -14.42 6.88 -4.33
N ILE A 85 -13.30 6.31 -4.79
CA ILE A 85 -12.49 6.89 -5.86
C ILE A 85 -13.15 6.65 -7.23
N GLU A 86 -13.72 5.46 -7.46
CA GLU A 86 -14.43 5.14 -8.71
C GLU A 86 -15.55 6.14 -8.99
N GLN A 87 -16.32 6.49 -7.97
CA GLN A 87 -17.44 7.44 -8.05
C GLN A 87 -16.99 8.90 -8.07
N GLY A 88 -15.71 9.20 -7.89
CA GLY A 88 -15.18 10.56 -7.87
C GLY A 88 -15.53 11.36 -6.60
N VAL A 89 -15.94 10.70 -5.52
CA VAL A 89 -16.12 11.32 -4.19
C VAL A 89 -14.76 11.70 -3.61
N SER A 90 -13.74 10.90 -3.88
CA SER A 90 -12.33 11.25 -3.72
C SER A 90 -11.63 11.20 -5.08
N ASP A 91 -10.70 12.13 -5.33
CA ASP A 91 -9.92 12.13 -6.58
C ASP A 91 -8.86 11.02 -6.56
N MET A 92 -8.28 10.74 -5.41
CA MET A 92 -7.23 9.74 -5.24
C MET A 92 -7.19 9.20 -3.81
N GLY A 93 -6.45 8.13 -3.58
CA GLY A 93 -6.28 7.60 -2.23
C GLY A 93 -5.56 6.26 -2.19
N ILE A 94 -5.39 5.75 -0.98
CA ILE A 94 -4.89 4.40 -0.76
C ILE A 94 -6.05 3.41 -0.90
N VAL A 95 -5.90 2.48 -1.84
CA VAL A 95 -6.81 1.34 -1.99
C VAL A 95 -6.11 0.07 -1.52
N GLY A 96 -6.57 -0.47 -0.41
CA GLY A 96 -6.10 -1.75 0.11
C GLY A 96 -6.71 -2.92 -0.66
N SER A 97 -5.99 -3.49 -1.65
CA SER A 97 -6.50 -4.58 -2.50
C SER A 97 -6.96 -5.80 -1.71
N VAL A 98 -6.42 -5.99 -0.50
CA VAL A 98 -6.77 -7.09 0.42
C VAL A 98 -8.24 -7.06 0.86
N PHE A 99 -8.87 -5.89 0.83
CA PHE A 99 -10.30 -5.70 1.14
C PHE A 99 -11.18 -5.75 -0.11
N HIS A 100 -10.58 -5.86 -1.29
CA HIS A 100 -11.25 -5.88 -2.58
C HIS A 100 -10.88 -7.12 -3.42
N ALA A 101 -10.64 -8.27 -2.78
CA ALA A 101 -10.11 -9.47 -3.43
C ALA A 101 -10.95 -9.96 -4.63
N ALA A 102 -12.27 -9.80 -4.58
CA ALA A 102 -13.16 -10.17 -5.69
C ALA A 102 -13.07 -9.19 -6.87
N LYS A 103 -12.89 -7.89 -6.60
CA LYS A 103 -12.81 -6.83 -7.61
C LYS A 103 -11.40 -6.72 -8.21
N LEU A 104 -10.37 -6.91 -7.39
CA LEU A 104 -8.95 -6.74 -7.71
C LEU A 104 -8.14 -8.02 -7.45
N PRO A 105 -8.52 -9.17 -8.04
CA PRO A 105 -7.87 -10.44 -7.71
C PRO A 105 -6.37 -10.43 -8.01
N LEU A 106 -5.93 -9.88 -9.14
CA LEU A 106 -4.52 -9.88 -9.55
C LEU A 106 -3.63 -9.09 -8.58
N GLN A 107 -4.15 -8.03 -7.95
CA GLN A 107 -3.41 -7.21 -6.99
C GLN A 107 -3.11 -7.95 -5.69
N ASN A 108 -3.73 -9.12 -5.48
CA ASN A 108 -3.55 -9.96 -4.30
C ASN A 108 -2.65 -11.17 -4.56
N VAL A 109 -1.87 -11.19 -5.64
CA VAL A 109 -1.00 -12.31 -6.00
C VAL A 109 -0.01 -12.69 -4.89
N THR A 110 0.51 -11.74 -4.13
CA THR A 110 1.42 -12.02 -3.00
C THR A 110 0.74 -12.82 -1.90
N TYR A 111 -0.54 -12.58 -1.66
CA TYR A 111 -1.33 -13.28 -0.62
C TYR A 111 -1.67 -14.72 -0.96
N VAL A 112 -1.60 -15.08 -2.23
CA VAL A 112 -1.87 -16.46 -2.67
C VAL A 112 -0.61 -17.29 -2.89
N ALA A 113 0.56 -16.69 -2.63
CA ALA A 113 1.85 -17.34 -2.59
C ALA A 113 2.57 -17.05 -1.25
N PRO A 114 1.99 -17.47 -0.09
CA PRO A 114 2.61 -17.24 1.22
C PRO A 114 3.97 -17.93 1.31
N PHE A 115 4.73 -17.59 2.35
CA PHE A 115 6.14 -17.95 2.51
C PHE A 115 7.02 -17.36 1.41
N GLY A 116 6.66 -16.20 0.91
CA GLY A 116 7.42 -15.39 -0.05
C GLY A 116 8.57 -14.61 0.61
N PRO A 117 9.24 -13.73 -0.15
CA PRO A 117 10.31 -12.88 0.39
C PRO A 117 9.85 -12.10 1.62
N THR A 118 10.71 -12.00 2.63
CA THR A 118 10.42 -11.21 3.84
C THR A 118 10.83 -9.74 3.71
N ASP A 119 11.68 -9.42 2.72
CA ASP A 119 12.07 -8.05 2.42
C ASP A 119 11.00 -7.36 1.55
N PRO A 120 10.32 -6.31 2.06
CA PRO A 120 9.29 -5.61 1.32
C PRO A 120 9.81 -4.91 0.05
N ARG A 121 11.12 -4.62 -0.03
CA ARG A 121 11.74 -4.01 -1.22
C ARG A 121 11.76 -4.98 -2.40
N VAL A 122 12.03 -6.26 -2.12
CA VAL A 122 11.96 -7.33 -3.13
C VAL A 122 10.55 -7.48 -3.66
N VAL A 123 9.57 -7.52 -2.76
CA VAL A 123 8.15 -7.65 -3.14
C VAL A 123 7.70 -6.44 -3.96
N SER A 124 8.00 -5.22 -3.53
CA SER A 124 7.65 -3.99 -4.26
C SER A 124 8.27 -3.97 -5.65
N LYS A 125 9.56 -4.33 -5.78
CA LYS A 125 10.24 -4.43 -7.08
C LYS A 125 9.52 -5.40 -8.02
N VAL A 126 9.22 -6.61 -7.56
CA VAL A 126 8.54 -7.62 -8.40
C VAL A 126 7.13 -7.18 -8.79
N ILE A 127 6.38 -6.57 -7.87
CA ILE A 127 5.01 -6.09 -8.16
C ILE A 127 5.03 -4.92 -9.14
N ASN A 128 5.98 -3.98 -9.02
CA ASN A 128 6.13 -2.89 -9.99
C ASN A 128 6.49 -3.44 -11.39
N GLU A 129 7.40 -4.43 -11.47
CA GLU A 129 7.69 -5.11 -12.73
C GLU A 129 6.43 -5.78 -13.33
N LEU A 130 5.56 -6.38 -12.51
CA LEU A 130 4.31 -6.95 -12.99
C LEU A 130 3.36 -5.87 -13.54
N HIS A 131 3.26 -4.72 -12.89
CA HIS A 131 2.45 -3.60 -13.40
C HIS A 131 3.00 -3.05 -14.71
N GLU A 132 4.30 -3.08 -14.92
CA GLU A 132 4.92 -2.64 -16.18
C GLU A 132 4.74 -3.65 -17.31
N LYS A 133 4.99 -4.94 -17.03
CA LYS A 133 5.13 -6.00 -18.04
C LYS A 133 3.82 -6.76 -18.33
N VAL A 134 2.85 -6.75 -17.38
CA VAL A 134 1.60 -7.50 -17.51
C VAL A 134 0.42 -6.53 -17.64
N PRO A 135 -0.09 -6.29 -18.86
CA PRO A 135 -1.16 -5.30 -19.09
C PRO A 135 -2.42 -5.53 -18.25
N ALA A 136 -2.72 -6.79 -17.89
CA ALA A 136 -3.86 -7.14 -17.04
C ALA A 136 -3.78 -6.52 -15.64
N MET A 137 -2.57 -6.29 -15.10
CA MET A 137 -2.39 -5.63 -13.81
C MET A 137 -2.92 -4.19 -13.82
N LYS A 138 -2.63 -3.43 -14.89
CA LYS A 138 -3.16 -2.05 -15.08
C LYS A 138 -4.66 -2.07 -15.37
N LYS A 139 -5.10 -2.92 -16.30
CA LYS A 139 -6.51 -3.03 -16.71
C LYS A 139 -7.45 -3.39 -15.56
N ALA A 140 -6.95 -4.13 -14.57
CA ALA A 140 -7.73 -4.47 -13.38
C ALA A 140 -8.16 -3.22 -12.59
N TRP A 141 -7.33 -2.19 -12.51
CA TRP A 141 -7.66 -0.91 -11.90
C TRP A 141 -8.55 -0.06 -12.79
N GLU A 142 -8.25 -0.01 -14.09
CA GLU A 142 -9.02 0.78 -15.07
C GLU A 142 -10.48 0.36 -15.15
N LYS A 143 -10.78 -0.91 -14.89
CA LYS A 143 -12.15 -1.44 -14.79
C LYS A 143 -12.99 -0.69 -13.74
N TYR A 144 -12.34 -0.14 -12.73
CA TYR A 144 -12.97 0.66 -11.67
C TYR A 144 -12.62 2.15 -11.80
N ASN A 145 -12.44 2.63 -13.03
CA ASN A 145 -12.12 4.03 -13.32
C ASN A 145 -10.93 4.57 -12.53
N GLN A 146 -9.91 3.73 -12.28
CA GLN A 146 -8.72 4.12 -11.53
C GLN A 146 -7.44 3.79 -12.27
N LEU A 147 -6.41 4.58 -11.98
CA LEU A 147 -5.04 4.29 -12.36
C LEU A 147 -4.21 4.04 -11.10
N TYR A 148 -3.46 2.95 -11.10
CA TYR A 148 -2.42 2.72 -10.12
C TYR A 148 -1.24 3.63 -10.43
N ILE A 149 -0.83 4.45 -9.46
CA ILE A 149 0.24 5.42 -9.64
C ILE A 149 1.50 5.08 -8.85
N CYS A 150 1.39 4.51 -7.66
CA CYS A 150 2.50 3.95 -6.90
C CYS A 150 2.03 2.91 -5.88
N GLY A 151 2.94 2.05 -5.42
CA GLY A 151 2.68 0.99 -4.48
C GLY A 151 3.49 1.06 -3.21
N PHE A 152 3.24 0.10 -2.34
CA PHE A 152 4.02 -0.10 -1.12
C PHE A 152 4.01 -1.57 -0.73
N GLY A 153 5.14 -2.02 -0.19
CA GLY A 153 5.29 -3.34 0.41
C GLY A 153 5.13 -3.25 1.93
N LEU A 154 4.48 -4.24 2.51
CA LEU A 154 4.41 -4.41 3.97
C LEU A 154 5.55 -5.34 4.40
N ASP A 155 6.04 -5.20 5.63
CA ASP A 155 7.01 -6.14 6.19
C ASP A 155 6.40 -7.55 6.38
N GLY A 156 7.25 -8.53 6.71
CA GLY A 156 6.85 -9.93 6.80
C GLY A 156 5.72 -10.14 7.81
N TYR A 157 4.68 -10.84 7.38
CA TYR A 157 3.54 -11.18 8.23
C TYR A 157 3.93 -12.24 9.25
N GLY A 158 3.50 -12.01 10.48
CA GLY A 158 3.56 -12.94 11.60
C GLY A 158 2.24 -12.97 12.35
N ILE A 159 2.30 -13.44 13.60
CA ILE A 159 1.13 -13.55 14.48
C ILE A 159 1.42 -12.82 15.79
N PHE A 160 0.54 -11.87 16.18
CA PHE A 160 0.42 -11.41 17.54
C PHE A 160 -0.61 -12.27 18.28
N SER A 161 -0.24 -12.82 19.43
CA SER A 161 -1.11 -13.71 20.25
C SER A 161 -0.73 -13.68 21.72
N ALA A 162 -1.51 -14.34 22.57
CA ALA A 162 -1.22 -14.43 24.00
C ALA A 162 0.04 -15.28 24.30
N ALA A 163 0.33 -16.29 23.47
CA ALA A 163 1.50 -17.16 23.56
C ALA A 163 2.12 -17.38 22.17
N PRO A 164 3.43 -17.68 22.07
CA PRO A 164 4.07 -17.95 20.79
C PRO A 164 3.41 -19.09 20.00
N VAL A 165 3.40 -18.98 18.67
CA VAL A 165 2.93 -19.99 17.72
C VAL A 165 4.15 -20.55 17.01
N LEU A 166 4.76 -21.61 17.55
CA LEU A 166 6.08 -22.11 17.12
C LEU A 166 6.02 -23.37 16.27
N ARG A 167 4.88 -24.04 16.22
CA ARG A 167 4.66 -25.29 15.49
C ARG A 167 3.24 -25.39 14.97
N LEU A 168 3.03 -26.29 14.03
CA LEU A 168 1.73 -26.49 13.39
C LEU A 168 0.59 -26.76 14.41
N GLU A 169 0.89 -27.53 15.45
CA GLU A 169 -0.10 -27.89 16.48
C GLU A 169 -0.61 -26.69 17.28
N ASP A 170 0.16 -25.59 17.36
CA ASP A 170 -0.21 -24.38 18.10
C ASP A 170 -1.35 -23.60 17.41
N PHE A 171 -1.67 -23.92 16.15
CA PHE A 171 -2.81 -23.38 15.42
C PHE A 171 -4.15 -24.03 15.83
N ASN A 172 -4.12 -25.29 16.32
CA ASN A 172 -5.32 -26.07 16.56
C ASN A 172 -6.31 -25.37 17.49
N GLY A 173 -7.55 -25.22 17.04
CA GLY A 173 -8.65 -24.62 17.79
C GLY A 173 -8.51 -23.12 18.06
N LYS A 174 -7.47 -22.45 17.55
CA LYS A 174 -7.29 -21.01 17.72
C LYS A 174 -8.09 -20.24 16.66
N LYS A 175 -8.57 -19.05 17.05
CA LYS A 175 -9.16 -18.07 16.14
C LYS A 175 -8.15 -16.97 15.91
N PHE A 176 -7.88 -16.62 14.66
CA PHE A 176 -7.00 -15.51 14.31
C PHE A 176 -7.73 -14.50 13.43
N GLY A 177 -7.69 -13.22 13.85
CA GLY A 177 -8.15 -12.11 13.04
C GLY A 177 -7.16 -11.78 11.92
N GLY A 178 -7.67 -11.30 10.79
CA GLY A 178 -6.83 -10.88 9.69
C GLY A 178 -7.62 -10.30 8.53
N ALA A 179 -6.94 -9.65 7.60
CA ALA A 179 -7.55 -9.23 6.35
C ALA A 179 -8.09 -10.46 5.59
N PRO A 180 -9.20 -10.34 4.84
CA PRO A 180 -9.86 -11.49 4.21
C PRO A 180 -8.92 -12.38 3.37
N THR A 181 -7.93 -11.81 2.71
CA THR A 181 -6.95 -12.54 1.90
C THR A 181 -6.01 -13.43 2.73
N THR A 182 -5.77 -13.13 4.01
CA THR A 182 -4.91 -13.95 4.88
C THR A 182 -5.61 -15.21 5.41
N HIS A 183 -6.92 -15.30 5.24
CA HIS A 183 -7.70 -16.46 5.73
C HIS A 183 -7.26 -17.77 5.10
N ALA A 184 -6.85 -17.73 3.83
CA ALA A 184 -6.38 -18.90 3.13
C ALA A 184 -5.10 -19.50 3.75
N TRP A 185 -4.31 -18.71 4.49
CA TRP A 185 -3.10 -19.19 5.16
C TRP A 185 -3.38 -20.04 6.40
N LEU A 186 -4.61 -20.00 6.90
CA LEU A 186 -5.02 -20.81 8.06
C LEU A 186 -5.78 -22.08 7.65
N LYS A 187 -6.26 -22.14 6.40
CA LYS A 187 -7.08 -23.27 5.95
C LYS A 187 -6.24 -24.55 5.86
N GLY A 188 -6.60 -25.56 6.64
CA GLY A 188 -5.83 -26.80 6.80
C GLY A 188 -4.86 -26.81 7.99
N SER A 189 -4.65 -25.67 8.68
CA SER A 189 -3.78 -25.61 9.85
C SER A 189 -4.48 -26.03 11.18
N GLY A 190 -5.81 -26.17 11.17
CA GLY A 190 -6.60 -26.38 12.38
C GLY A 190 -7.06 -25.09 13.08
N ALA A 191 -6.66 -23.92 12.57
CA ALA A 191 -7.12 -22.62 13.05
C ALA A 191 -8.36 -22.12 12.30
N VAL A 192 -9.09 -21.18 12.90
CA VAL A 192 -10.24 -20.48 12.32
C VAL A 192 -9.85 -19.04 12.03
N ALA A 193 -10.15 -18.58 10.81
CA ALA A 193 -9.95 -17.19 10.41
C ALA A 193 -11.18 -16.32 10.71
N VAL A 194 -10.94 -15.08 11.17
CA VAL A 194 -11.98 -14.07 11.40
C VAL A 194 -11.62 -12.81 10.62
N ALA A 195 -12.55 -12.33 9.78
CA ALA A 195 -12.33 -11.13 8.97
C ALA A 195 -12.27 -9.89 9.87
N SER A 196 -11.15 -9.18 9.82
CA SER A 196 -10.91 -7.97 10.61
C SER A 196 -9.75 -7.16 9.99
N GLY A 197 -9.40 -6.04 10.60
CA GLY A 197 -8.32 -5.16 10.16
C GLY A 197 -7.69 -4.36 11.30
N LEU A 198 -6.56 -3.72 11.03
CA LEU A 198 -5.76 -2.98 12.01
C LEU A 198 -6.57 -2.06 12.94
N PRO A 199 -7.58 -1.29 12.48
CA PRO A 199 -8.34 -0.42 13.37
C PRO A 199 -9.10 -1.14 14.48
N SER A 200 -9.46 -2.40 14.26
CA SER A 200 -10.27 -3.20 15.21
C SER A 200 -9.45 -4.17 16.06
N PHE A 201 -8.25 -4.55 15.62
CA PHE A 201 -7.46 -5.64 16.21
C PHE A 201 -7.28 -5.54 17.73
N TYR A 202 -6.90 -4.36 18.23
CA TYR A 202 -6.68 -4.16 19.66
C TYR A 202 -7.94 -4.45 20.48
N ASN A 203 -9.05 -3.84 20.11
CA ASN A 203 -10.31 -3.98 20.84
C ASN A 203 -10.88 -5.39 20.74
N ASP A 204 -10.79 -6.00 19.57
CA ASP A 204 -11.33 -7.35 19.33
C ASP A 204 -10.54 -8.43 20.08
N ILE A 205 -9.19 -8.31 20.15
CA ILE A 205 -8.37 -9.20 21.00
C ILE A 205 -8.74 -8.99 22.47
N LYS A 206 -8.82 -7.76 22.93
CA LYS A 206 -9.17 -7.41 24.31
C LYS A 206 -10.55 -7.95 24.70
N ALA A 207 -11.49 -7.95 23.76
CA ALA A 207 -12.84 -8.49 23.94
C ALA A 207 -12.92 -10.02 23.76
N GLY A 208 -11.81 -10.70 23.41
CA GLY A 208 -11.77 -12.15 23.23
C GLY A 208 -12.46 -12.65 21.96
N VAL A 209 -12.66 -11.80 20.95
CA VAL A 209 -13.26 -12.19 19.66
C VAL A 209 -12.39 -13.23 18.97
N TYR A 210 -11.06 -13.09 19.08
CA TYR A 210 -10.06 -14.04 18.61
C TYR A 210 -8.81 -14.07 19.50
N ASN A 211 -8.02 -15.13 19.33
CA ASN A 211 -6.85 -15.41 20.18
C ASN A 211 -5.59 -14.64 19.76
N GLY A 212 -5.61 -14.03 18.58
CA GLY A 212 -4.50 -13.28 18.01
C GLY A 212 -4.82 -12.83 16.61
N VAL A 213 -3.85 -12.20 15.95
CA VAL A 213 -4.02 -11.62 14.61
C VAL A 213 -2.84 -11.88 13.71
N LEU A 214 -3.13 -12.09 12.42
CA LEU A 214 -2.17 -12.14 11.32
C LEU A 214 -1.86 -10.71 10.89
N VAL A 215 -0.68 -10.23 11.23
CA VAL A 215 -0.25 -8.87 10.89
C VAL A 215 1.27 -8.75 10.95
N PHE A 216 1.80 -7.78 10.24
CA PHE A 216 3.22 -7.44 10.22
C PHE A 216 3.60 -6.52 11.40
N PRO A 217 4.86 -6.56 11.90
CA PRO A 217 5.24 -5.86 13.12
C PRO A 217 5.12 -4.33 13.03
N SER A 218 5.47 -3.71 11.88
CA SER A 218 5.36 -2.25 11.72
C SER A 218 3.91 -1.73 11.71
N GLY A 219 2.93 -2.60 11.49
CA GLY A 219 1.50 -2.30 11.67
C GLY A 219 1.02 -2.57 13.10
N GLY A 220 1.47 -3.68 13.69
CA GLY A 220 1.05 -4.11 15.02
C GLY A 220 1.60 -3.26 16.16
N ALA A 221 2.86 -2.82 16.09
CA ALA A 221 3.48 -2.00 17.12
C ALA A 221 2.81 -0.62 17.30
N PRO A 222 2.54 0.18 16.25
CA PRO A 222 1.79 1.42 16.39
C PRO A 222 0.36 1.22 16.88
N ALA A 223 -0.26 0.08 16.55
CA ALA A 223 -1.58 -0.31 17.05
C ALA A 223 -1.53 -0.87 18.49
N LYS A 224 -0.34 -0.89 19.15
CA LYS A 224 -0.10 -1.35 20.51
C LYS A 224 -0.57 -2.78 20.79
N LEU A 225 -0.52 -3.65 19.78
CA LEU A 225 -1.02 -5.02 19.91
C LEU A 225 -0.27 -5.82 21.00
N TYR A 226 0.98 -5.45 21.31
CA TYR A 226 1.77 -6.05 22.38
C TYR A 226 1.14 -5.91 23.79
N GLU A 227 0.22 -4.94 23.99
CA GLU A 227 -0.50 -4.79 25.27
C GLU A 227 -1.57 -5.86 25.47
N VAL A 228 -2.17 -6.38 24.42
CA VAL A 228 -3.29 -7.34 24.43
C VAL A 228 -2.94 -8.70 23.85
N ALA A 229 -1.82 -8.79 23.12
CA ALA A 229 -1.27 -9.99 22.51
C ALA A 229 0.27 -9.91 22.57
N PRO A 230 0.88 -10.18 23.73
CA PRO A 230 2.28 -9.86 24.00
C PRO A 230 3.29 -10.72 23.25
N ALA A 231 2.87 -11.85 22.67
CA ALA A 231 3.77 -12.69 21.88
C ALA A 231 3.64 -12.37 20.39
N TYR A 232 4.73 -11.93 19.77
CA TYR A 232 4.85 -11.85 18.33
C TYR A 232 5.69 -13.03 17.82
N THR A 233 5.14 -13.77 16.87
CA THR A 233 5.85 -14.87 16.20
C THR A 233 6.00 -14.59 14.71
N GLU A 234 7.25 -14.55 14.25
CA GLU A 234 7.57 -14.54 12.82
C GLU A 234 7.32 -15.94 12.25
N ILE A 235 6.20 -16.10 11.56
CA ILE A 235 5.79 -17.37 10.94
C ILE A 235 6.52 -17.61 9.61
N GLY A 236 7.01 -16.55 8.98
CA GLY A 236 7.65 -16.62 7.67
C GLY A 236 6.66 -16.53 6.49
N PHE A 237 5.43 -16.07 6.69
CA PHE A 237 4.45 -15.92 5.59
C PHE A 237 4.95 -14.99 4.46
N GLY A 238 5.91 -14.12 4.76
CA GLY A 238 6.52 -13.20 3.80
C GLY A 238 5.93 -11.80 3.86
N SER A 239 6.60 -10.92 3.15
CA SER A 239 6.18 -9.55 2.86
C SER A 239 5.09 -9.55 1.79
N MET A 240 4.17 -8.59 1.88
CA MET A 240 3.01 -8.52 0.98
C MET A 240 2.90 -7.15 0.32
N SER A 241 2.42 -7.14 -0.93
CA SER A 241 1.88 -5.92 -1.55
C SER A 241 0.39 -5.84 -1.20
N ALA A 242 -0.02 -4.80 -0.51
CA ALA A 242 -1.38 -4.71 0.02
C ALA A 242 -2.29 -3.78 -0.80
N GLY A 243 -1.85 -3.35 -1.97
CA GLY A 243 -2.57 -2.39 -2.81
C GLY A 243 -1.69 -1.26 -3.28
N GLY A 244 -2.25 -0.08 -3.45
CA GLY A 244 -1.49 1.08 -3.90
C GLY A 244 -2.22 2.40 -3.75
N LEU A 245 -1.50 3.45 -4.06
CA LEU A 245 -2.06 4.76 -4.27
C LEU A 245 -2.63 4.81 -5.69
N THR A 246 -3.91 5.13 -5.78
CA THR A 246 -4.64 5.21 -7.06
C THR A 246 -5.28 6.57 -7.23
N ILE A 247 -5.56 6.92 -8.47
CA ILE A 247 -6.26 8.15 -8.83
C ILE A 247 -7.43 7.82 -9.78
N ASN A 248 -8.54 8.54 -9.65
CA ASN A 248 -9.66 8.45 -10.57
C ASN A 248 -9.19 8.75 -12.00
N LYS A 249 -9.42 7.80 -12.93
CA LYS A 249 -8.93 7.90 -14.30
C LYS A 249 -9.50 9.09 -15.05
N GLY A 250 -10.80 9.36 -14.88
CA GLY A 250 -11.45 10.50 -15.50
C GLY A 250 -10.91 11.85 -14.99
N ARG A 251 -10.39 11.86 -13.74
CA ARG A 251 -9.71 13.02 -13.19
C ARG A 251 -8.30 13.16 -13.75
N TRP A 252 -7.55 12.06 -13.80
CA TRP A 252 -6.20 12.00 -14.36
C TRP A 252 -6.13 12.42 -15.83
N ASP A 253 -7.10 11.97 -16.63
CA ASP A 253 -7.13 12.26 -18.06
C ASP A 253 -7.30 13.77 -18.36
N LYS A 254 -7.81 14.54 -17.40
CA LYS A 254 -7.94 16.00 -17.48
C LYS A 254 -6.69 16.75 -17.02
N PHE A 255 -5.70 16.09 -16.43
CA PHE A 255 -4.50 16.76 -15.98
C PHE A 255 -3.58 17.13 -17.15
N PRO A 256 -3.02 18.34 -17.13
CA PRO A 256 -1.94 18.71 -18.03
C PRO A 256 -0.71 17.80 -17.87
N PRO A 257 0.14 17.66 -18.92
CA PRO A 257 1.34 16.86 -18.86
C PRO A 257 2.27 17.19 -17.69
N GLU A 258 2.42 18.47 -17.36
CA GLU A 258 3.26 18.95 -16.25
C GLU A 258 2.73 18.44 -14.89
N VAL A 259 1.40 18.42 -14.73
CA VAL A 259 0.76 17.91 -13.49
C VAL A 259 0.99 16.41 -13.39
N ARG A 260 0.79 15.65 -14.47
CA ARG A 260 1.06 14.20 -14.50
C ARG A 260 2.53 13.90 -14.21
N ALA A 261 3.46 14.68 -14.74
CA ALA A 261 4.90 14.53 -14.46
C ALA A 261 5.21 14.80 -12.99
N ALA A 262 4.59 15.83 -12.38
CA ALA A 262 4.75 16.13 -10.97
C ALA A 262 4.24 14.98 -10.09
N PHE A 263 3.09 14.37 -10.40
CA PHE A 263 2.60 13.19 -9.70
C PHE A 263 3.55 12.00 -9.83
N LYS A 264 4.15 11.78 -11.01
CA LYS A 264 5.14 10.73 -11.18
C LYS A 264 6.34 10.94 -10.25
N SER A 265 6.92 12.13 -10.24
CA SER A 265 8.02 12.48 -9.31
C SER A 265 7.59 12.33 -7.84
N GLY A 266 6.34 12.70 -7.51
CA GLY A 266 5.77 12.52 -6.18
C GLY A 266 5.68 11.05 -5.78
N CYS A 267 5.31 10.17 -6.71
CA CYS A 267 5.27 8.72 -6.51
C CYS A 267 6.66 8.13 -6.34
N ASP A 268 7.62 8.50 -7.18
CA ASP A 268 9.00 8.03 -7.06
C ASP A 268 9.58 8.37 -5.67
N GLU A 269 9.31 9.59 -5.15
CA GLU A 269 9.73 10.00 -3.81
C GLU A 269 8.92 9.26 -2.71
N TYR A 270 7.61 9.08 -2.91
CA TYR A 270 6.77 8.33 -1.98
C TYR A 270 7.30 6.90 -1.79
N GLU A 271 7.56 6.16 -2.86
CA GLU A 271 8.06 4.78 -2.81
C GLU A 271 9.46 4.72 -2.17
N SER A 272 10.35 5.67 -2.50
CA SER A 272 11.70 5.75 -1.94
C SER A 272 11.68 6.03 -0.44
N ALA A 273 10.97 7.07 -0.01
CA ALA A 273 10.89 7.47 1.39
C ALA A 273 10.14 6.41 2.24
N TYR A 274 9.04 5.88 1.71
CA TYR A 274 8.29 4.79 2.32
C TYR A 274 9.18 3.58 2.57
N SER A 275 9.88 3.08 1.53
CA SER A 275 10.69 1.87 1.63
C SER A 275 11.83 2.01 2.64
N LYS A 276 12.48 3.19 2.70
CA LYS A 276 13.52 3.49 3.69
C LYS A 276 12.97 3.44 5.12
N GLU A 277 11.86 4.15 5.36
CA GLU A 277 11.27 4.21 6.70
C GLU A 277 10.63 2.88 7.09
N GLN A 278 10.04 2.13 6.14
CA GLN A 278 9.48 0.81 6.38
C GLN A 278 10.52 -0.15 6.95
N PHE A 279 11.71 -0.19 6.36
CA PHE A 279 12.81 -1.02 6.85
C PHE A 279 13.19 -0.65 8.30
N VAL A 280 13.36 0.65 8.58
CA VAL A 280 13.69 1.14 9.93
C VAL A 280 12.58 0.79 10.93
N ARG A 281 11.32 0.99 10.56
CA ARG A 281 10.18 0.70 11.44
C ARG A 281 9.96 -0.79 11.68
N ALA A 282 10.21 -1.64 10.69
CA ALA A 282 10.12 -3.09 10.88
C ALA A 282 11.09 -3.56 11.96
N VAL A 283 12.34 -3.06 11.92
CA VAL A 283 13.34 -3.35 12.95
C VAL A 283 12.92 -2.76 14.31
N ALA A 284 12.57 -1.46 14.33
CA ALA A 284 12.17 -0.78 15.56
C ALA A 284 10.91 -1.36 16.20
N ALA A 285 9.98 -1.91 15.42
CA ALA A 285 8.77 -2.54 15.93
C ALA A 285 9.10 -3.75 16.83
N ILE A 286 10.10 -4.54 16.46
CA ILE A 286 10.59 -5.68 17.26
C ILE A 286 11.14 -5.18 18.61
N ASP A 287 11.91 -4.09 18.60
CA ASP A 287 12.44 -3.50 19.83
C ASP A 287 11.34 -2.88 20.70
N ILE A 288 10.34 -2.24 20.09
CA ILE A 288 9.16 -1.72 20.81
C ILE A 288 8.39 -2.85 21.50
N ILE A 289 8.16 -3.98 20.82
CA ILE A 289 7.49 -5.14 21.41
C ILE A 289 8.26 -5.64 22.64
N LYS A 290 9.60 -5.84 22.51
CA LYS A 290 10.46 -6.31 23.60
C LYS A 290 10.52 -5.32 24.77
N ALA A 291 10.67 -4.02 24.49
CA ALA A 291 10.72 -2.96 25.49
C ALA A 291 9.42 -2.88 26.31
N ASN A 292 8.30 -3.29 25.74
CA ASN A 292 6.99 -3.36 26.40
C ASN A 292 6.68 -4.77 26.97
N LYS A 293 7.71 -5.55 27.30
CA LYS A 293 7.61 -6.91 27.90
C LYS A 293 6.97 -7.95 26.97
N GLY A 294 6.81 -7.66 25.68
CA GLY A 294 6.39 -8.65 24.70
C GLY A 294 7.54 -9.61 24.35
N SER A 295 7.19 -10.83 23.97
CA SER A 295 8.14 -11.80 23.42
C SER A 295 8.14 -11.77 21.90
N VAL A 296 9.32 -11.98 21.33
CA VAL A 296 9.49 -12.13 19.88
C VAL A 296 10.17 -13.45 19.61
N SER A 297 9.54 -14.26 18.79
CA SER A 297 10.02 -15.60 18.43
C SER A 297 9.98 -15.79 16.92
N VAL A 298 10.82 -16.67 16.40
CA VAL A 298 10.82 -17.09 14.99
C VAL A 298 10.40 -18.55 14.94
N MET A 299 9.42 -18.87 14.11
CA MET A 299 9.03 -20.27 13.88
C MET A 299 10.19 -21.00 13.20
N PRO A 300 10.64 -22.17 13.70
CA PRO A 300 11.72 -22.94 13.08
C PRO A 300 11.41 -23.26 11.60
N ALA A 301 12.41 -23.22 10.75
CA ALA A 301 12.25 -23.46 9.29
C ALA A 301 11.57 -24.80 8.96
N ALA A 302 11.84 -25.85 9.75
CA ALA A 302 11.18 -27.14 9.61
C ALA A 302 9.67 -27.04 9.87
N GLU A 303 9.26 -26.24 10.86
CA GLU A 303 7.86 -26.01 11.17
C GLU A 303 7.19 -25.10 10.13
N GLN A 304 7.89 -24.06 9.62
CA GLN A 304 7.42 -23.27 8.48
C GLN A 304 7.09 -24.17 7.27
N ALA A 305 7.99 -25.12 6.96
CA ALA A 305 7.75 -26.09 5.88
C ALA A 305 6.55 -27.02 6.19
N ARG A 306 6.37 -27.44 7.45
CA ARG A 306 5.21 -28.23 7.87
C ARG A 306 3.91 -27.43 7.70
N VAL A 307 3.89 -26.18 8.13
CA VAL A 307 2.73 -25.28 7.95
C VAL A 307 2.45 -25.07 6.47
N ALA A 308 3.48 -24.76 5.66
CA ALA A 308 3.32 -24.58 4.22
C ALA A 308 2.75 -25.83 3.52
N LYS A 309 3.10 -27.02 3.99
CA LYS A 309 2.56 -28.29 3.47
C LYS A 309 1.13 -28.57 3.95
N ALA A 310 0.80 -28.20 5.20
CA ALA A 310 -0.50 -28.47 5.81
C ALA A 310 -1.62 -27.58 5.28
N ILE A 311 -1.33 -26.31 4.99
CA ILE A 311 -2.35 -25.40 4.49
C ILE A 311 -2.80 -25.79 3.07
N GLU A 312 -4.09 -25.61 2.79
CA GLU A 312 -4.59 -25.76 1.44
C GLU A 312 -3.88 -24.75 0.52
N ASN A 313 -3.61 -25.15 -0.75
CA ASN A 313 -2.97 -24.25 -1.69
C ASN A 313 -3.85 -23.02 -1.98
N PRO A 314 -3.48 -21.80 -1.51
CA PRO A 314 -4.33 -20.62 -1.68
C PRO A 314 -4.48 -20.21 -3.14
N SER A 315 -3.50 -20.55 -3.99
CA SER A 315 -3.50 -20.15 -5.39
C SER A 315 -4.55 -20.89 -6.22
N LYS A 316 -4.91 -22.14 -5.87
CA LYS A 316 -5.85 -22.93 -6.65
C LYS A 316 -7.23 -22.27 -6.76
N ALA A 317 -7.82 -21.92 -5.62
CA ALA A 317 -9.12 -21.26 -5.59
C ALA A 317 -9.06 -19.87 -6.22
N TRP A 318 -7.96 -19.16 -6.00
CA TRP A 318 -7.74 -17.83 -6.58
C TRP A 318 -7.60 -17.90 -8.10
N ILE A 319 -6.81 -18.83 -8.66
CA ILE A 319 -6.66 -19.05 -10.10
C ILE A 319 -8.04 -19.34 -10.70
N ALA A 320 -8.79 -20.29 -10.12
CA ALA A 320 -10.11 -20.66 -10.63
C ALA A 320 -11.07 -19.46 -10.68
N THR A 321 -11.13 -18.69 -9.60
CA THR A 321 -12.03 -17.53 -9.49
C THR A 321 -11.60 -16.39 -10.43
N ALA A 322 -10.33 -16.04 -10.45
CA ALA A 322 -9.82 -14.94 -11.26
C ALA A 322 -9.87 -15.28 -12.76
N THR A 323 -9.57 -16.52 -13.15
CA THR A 323 -9.69 -16.96 -14.54
C THR A 323 -11.16 -16.93 -15.02
N LYS A 324 -12.11 -17.35 -14.18
CA LYS A 324 -13.54 -17.22 -14.48
C LYS A 324 -13.97 -15.77 -14.70
N ALA A 325 -13.32 -14.83 -14.00
CA ALA A 325 -13.54 -13.40 -14.17
C ALA A 325 -12.76 -12.78 -15.36
N GLY A 326 -12.09 -13.60 -16.18
CA GLY A 326 -11.36 -13.18 -17.38
C GLY A 326 -9.93 -12.68 -17.13
N PHE A 327 -9.34 -12.94 -15.95
CA PHE A 327 -7.97 -12.53 -15.63
C PHE A 327 -6.95 -13.65 -15.88
N PRO A 328 -5.72 -13.35 -16.34
CA PRO A 328 -4.65 -14.33 -16.56
C PRO A 328 -3.94 -14.70 -15.23
N ALA A 329 -4.70 -15.23 -14.27
CA ALA A 329 -4.24 -15.44 -12.91
C ALA A 329 -3.03 -16.38 -12.80
N LYS A 330 -3.03 -17.48 -13.54
CA LYS A 330 -1.91 -18.44 -13.55
C LYS A 330 -0.61 -17.81 -14.06
N GLU A 331 -0.71 -16.98 -15.10
CA GLU A 331 0.43 -16.25 -15.66
C GLU A 331 0.99 -15.24 -14.64
N VAL A 332 0.12 -14.49 -13.98
CA VAL A 332 0.51 -13.49 -12.95
C VAL A 332 1.16 -14.17 -11.74
N LEU A 333 0.60 -15.30 -11.26
CA LEU A 333 1.21 -16.06 -10.17
C LEU A 333 2.61 -16.56 -10.53
N LYS A 334 2.74 -17.17 -11.72
CA LYS A 334 4.03 -17.64 -12.21
C LYS A 334 5.03 -16.49 -12.33
N ALA A 335 4.63 -15.38 -12.91
CA ALA A 335 5.50 -14.21 -13.08
C ALA A 335 5.95 -13.61 -11.74
N TYR A 336 5.05 -13.57 -10.73
CA TYR A 336 5.40 -13.16 -9.37
C TYR A 336 6.43 -14.10 -8.73
N MET A 337 6.16 -15.41 -8.74
CA MET A 337 7.05 -16.38 -8.10
C MET A 337 8.40 -16.45 -8.80
N ASP A 338 8.43 -16.38 -10.14
CA ASP A 338 9.69 -16.33 -10.91
C ASP A 338 10.44 -15.02 -10.63
N GLY A 339 9.75 -13.90 -10.47
CA GLY A 339 10.33 -12.64 -10.03
C GLY A 339 11.03 -12.78 -8.68
N ALA A 340 10.34 -13.34 -7.69
CA ALA A 340 10.91 -13.59 -6.36
C ALA A 340 12.10 -14.57 -6.39
N ARG A 341 12.02 -15.62 -7.21
CA ARG A 341 13.14 -16.56 -7.42
C ARG A 341 14.38 -15.90 -8.04
N ARG A 342 14.20 -14.97 -8.99
CA ARG A 342 15.31 -14.18 -9.57
C ARG A 342 16.00 -13.30 -8.54
N GLU A 343 15.25 -12.82 -7.56
CA GLU A 343 15.79 -12.05 -6.42
C GLU A 343 16.36 -12.97 -5.31
N GLY A 344 16.55 -14.27 -5.58
CA GLY A 344 17.20 -15.23 -4.69
C GLY A 344 16.28 -15.92 -3.68
N HIS A 345 14.97 -15.66 -3.71
CA HIS A 345 14.04 -16.29 -2.76
C HIS A 345 13.76 -17.76 -3.12
N LYS A 346 13.74 -18.62 -2.08
CA LYS A 346 13.39 -20.04 -2.19
C LYS A 346 12.08 -20.31 -1.45
N PHE A 347 11.02 -20.58 -2.20
CA PHE A 347 9.74 -20.95 -1.61
C PHE A 347 9.82 -22.36 -1.01
N PRO A 348 9.25 -22.62 0.21
CA PRO A 348 9.14 -23.96 0.76
C PRO A 348 8.12 -24.85 0.04
N ARG A 349 7.27 -24.23 -0.80
CA ARG A 349 6.27 -24.90 -1.63
C ARG A 349 6.07 -24.12 -2.93
N ASP A 350 6.08 -24.81 -4.06
CA ASP A 350 5.91 -24.21 -5.39
C ASP A 350 4.41 -24.03 -5.73
N TRP A 351 3.80 -22.99 -5.18
CA TRP A 351 2.35 -22.70 -5.33
C TRP A 351 1.90 -22.60 -6.79
N ASP A 352 2.78 -22.19 -7.69
CA ASP A 352 2.55 -22.00 -9.12
C ASP A 352 2.63 -23.30 -9.93
N LYS A 353 3.10 -24.42 -9.35
CA LYS A 353 3.28 -25.68 -10.03
C LYS A 353 2.26 -26.75 -9.66
N GLU A 354 1.38 -26.45 -8.71
CA GLU A 354 0.33 -27.34 -8.26
C GLU A 354 -1.00 -26.98 -8.96
#